data_991f28f9fc749857bc707be929159db0
#
_entry.id   991f28f9fc749857bc707be929159db0
#
_cell.length_a   1.000
_cell.length_b   1.000
_cell.length_c   1.000
_cell.angle_alpha   90.00
_cell.angle_beta   90.00
_cell.angle_gamma   90.00
#
_symmetry.space_group_name_H-M   'P 1'
#
loop_
_entity.id
_entity.type
_entity.pdbx_description
1 polymer ?
#
loop_
_entity_poly.entity_id
_entity_poly.type
_entity_poly.pdbx_seq_one_letter_code
_entity_poly.pdbx_strand_id
1 'polypeptide(L)'
;MRFLLSIIALILCFTSLTYPETTSAAEKSYYSPIINVDVDNSRILIATLGSVFWVDVPEEAKAHIEKLPQSGLVDIVVETREGQPPLLKTWKVKSGESTCLHFDGRACK
;
A
#
# COMPACT_ATOMS: atom_id res chain seq x y z
N MET A 1 -31.51 -27.45 -37.18
CA MET A 1 -30.28 -28.08 -36.70
C MET A 1 -29.02 -27.23 -36.84
N ARG A 2 -28.83 -26.58 -37.99
CA ARG A 2 -27.66 -25.72 -38.18
C ARG A 2 -27.61 -24.50 -37.26
N PHE A 3 -28.77 -24.00 -36.87
CA PHE A 3 -28.87 -22.83 -35.99
C PHE A 3 -28.46 -23.13 -34.56
N LEU A 4 -28.69 -24.33 -34.09
CA LEU A 4 -28.34 -24.74 -32.74
C LEU A 4 -26.82 -24.82 -32.51
N LEU A 5 -26.09 -25.25 -33.51
CA LEU A 5 -24.64 -25.33 -33.48
C LEU A 5 -24.00 -23.94 -33.45
N SER A 6 -24.57 -22.98 -34.17
CA SER A 6 -24.10 -21.60 -34.14
C SER A 6 -24.32 -20.93 -32.81
N ILE A 7 -25.42 -21.18 -32.14
CA ILE A 7 -25.74 -20.64 -30.83
C ILE A 7 -24.82 -21.20 -29.76
N ILE A 8 -24.53 -22.49 -29.82
CA ILE A 8 -23.60 -23.14 -28.88
C ILE A 8 -22.19 -22.58 -29.02
N ALA A 9 -21.73 -22.34 -30.22
CA ALA A 9 -20.43 -21.74 -30.48
C ALA A 9 -20.32 -20.32 -29.90
N LEU A 10 -21.40 -19.54 -30.01
CA LEU A 10 -21.46 -18.20 -29.43
C LEU A 10 -21.42 -18.20 -27.91
N ILE A 11 -22.09 -19.13 -27.28
CA ILE A 11 -22.08 -19.28 -25.81
C ILE A 11 -20.69 -19.66 -25.31
N LEU A 12 -19.98 -20.51 -26.02
CA LEU A 12 -18.62 -20.90 -25.67
C LEU A 12 -17.62 -19.74 -25.75
N CYS A 13 -17.83 -18.81 -26.68
CA CYS A 13 -16.99 -17.61 -26.77
C CYS A 13 -17.19 -16.65 -25.61
N PHE A 14 -18.39 -16.60 -25.03
CA PHE A 14 -18.65 -15.73 -23.87
C PHE A 14 -18.01 -16.24 -22.58
N THR A 15 -17.87 -17.53 -22.41
CA THR A 15 -17.27 -18.09 -21.20
C THR A 15 -15.78 -17.88 -21.10
N SER A 16 -15.11 -17.57 -22.21
CA SER A 16 -13.67 -17.31 -22.21
C SER A 16 -13.30 -15.87 -21.81
N LEU A 17 -14.27 -15.01 -21.58
CA LEU A 17 -14.04 -13.59 -21.23
C LEU A 17 -14.13 -13.30 -19.72
N THR A 18 -14.43 -14.28 -18.92
CA THR A 18 -14.40 -14.12 -17.48
C THR A 18 -12.98 -14.33 -16.96
N TYR A 19 -12.24 -13.24 -16.89
CA TYR A 19 -10.96 -13.25 -16.18
C TYR A 19 -11.23 -13.19 -14.68
N PRO A 20 -10.61 -14.04 -13.87
CA PRO A 20 -10.58 -13.78 -12.46
C PRO A 20 -9.79 -12.48 -12.27
N GLU A 21 -10.46 -11.43 -11.87
CA GLU A 21 -9.75 -10.23 -11.46
C GLU A 21 -8.89 -10.59 -10.26
N THR A 22 -7.63 -10.76 -10.50
CA THR A 22 -6.67 -10.67 -9.44
C THR A 22 -6.70 -9.21 -8.99
N THR A 23 -7.32 -8.96 -7.88
CA THR A 23 -7.18 -7.70 -7.19
C THR A 23 -5.73 -7.57 -6.80
N SER A 24 -4.92 -7.07 -7.70
CA SER A 24 -3.58 -6.67 -7.35
C SER A 24 -3.72 -5.47 -6.42
N ALA A 25 -3.15 -5.57 -5.23
CA ALA A 25 -3.08 -4.48 -4.30
C ALA A 25 -2.45 -3.28 -5.00
N ALA A 26 -3.17 -2.16 -5.04
CA ALA A 26 -2.69 -0.94 -5.68
C ALA A 26 -1.76 -0.19 -4.75
N GLU A 27 -0.65 0.29 -5.27
CA GLU A 27 0.26 1.17 -4.54
C GLU A 27 -0.23 2.61 -4.58
N LYS A 28 -0.13 3.31 -3.46
CA LYS A 28 -0.40 4.74 -3.35
C LYS A 28 0.72 5.44 -2.63
N SER A 29 0.99 6.68 -3.03
CA SER A 29 1.97 7.54 -2.39
C SER A 29 1.28 8.63 -1.58
N TYR A 30 1.75 8.84 -0.36
CA TYR A 30 1.26 9.91 0.51
C TYR A 30 2.43 10.76 0.95
N TYR A 31 2.28 12.08 0.81
CA TYR A 31 3.24 13.05 1.32
C TYR A 31 2.66 13.61 2.63
N SER A 32 3.24 13.18 3.73
CA SER A 32 2.60 13.38 5.03
C SER A 32 3.62 13.58 6.15
N PRO A 33 3.25 14.36 7.18
CA PRO A 33 3.97 14.27 8.43
C PRO A 33 3.67 12.94 9.12
N ILE A 34 4.58 12.49 9.97
CA ILE A 34 4.36 11.34 10.83
C ILE A 34 3.79 11.86 12.15
N ILE A 35 2.54 11.55 12.42
CA ILE A 35 1.85 12.04 13.61
C ILE A 35 2.21 11.19 14.82
N ASN A 36 2.28 9.88 14.65
CA ASN A 36 2.60 8.97 15.74
C ASN A 36 3.23 7.69 15.17
N VAL A 37 4.10 7.09 15.96
CA VAL A 37 4.71 5.79 15.64
C VAL A 37 4.37 4.84 16.77
N ASP A 38 3.65 3.77 16.47
CA ASP A 38 3.26 2.74 17.42
C ASP A 38 4.04 1.47 17.11
N VAL A 39 5.21 1.33 17.73
CA VAL A 39 6.10 0.19 17.49
C VAL A 39 5.46 -1.10 17.99
N ASP A 40 4.79 -1.06 19.13
CA ASP A 40 4.20 -2.26 19.74
C ASP A 40 3.13 -2.89 18.86
N ASN A 41 2.35 -2.07 18.17
CA ASN A 41 1.29 -2.52 17.28
C ASN A 41 1.70 -2.51 15.81
N SER A 42 2.96 -2.23 15.52
CA SER A 42 3.52 -2.21 14.16
C SER A 42 2.70 -1.36 13.20
N ARG A 43 2.52 -0.08 13.56
CA ARG A 43 1.75 0.86 12.73
C ARG A 43 2.24 2.28 12.92
N ILE A 44 1.97 3.11 11.93
CA ILE A 44 2.26 4.54 11.99
C ILE A 44 0.99 5.33 11.68
N LEU A 45 0.86 6.51 12.27
CA LEU A 45 -0.26 7.40 12.02
C LEU A 45 0.20 8.52 11.11
N ILE A 46 -0.49 8.68 9.99
CA ILE A 46 -0.19 9.72 9.01
C ILE A 46 -1.42 10.59 8.76
N ALA A 47 -1.20 11.74 8.17
CA ALA A 47 -2.28 12.65 7.79
C ALA A 47 -2.21 12.93 6.30
N THR A 48 -3.36 12.88 5.64
CA THR A 48 -3.52 13.33 4.27
C THR A 48 -4.57 14.43 4.24
N LEU A 49 -4.84 14.99 3.08
CA LEU A 49 -5.82 16.04 2.91
C LEU A 49 -7.17 15.65 3.52
N GLY A 50 -7.44 16.17 4.72
CA GLY A 50 -8.69 15.97 5.43
C GLY A 50 -8.86 14.66 6.19
N SER A 51 -7.81 13.84 6.28
CA SER A 51 -7.92 12.51 6.90
C SER A 51 -6.68 12.15 7.69
N VAL A 52 -6.87 11.48 8.81
CA VAL A 52 -5.80 10.88 9.62
C VAL A 52 -6.10 9.40 9.72
N PHE A 53 -5.13 8.56 9.40
CA PHE A 53 -5.33 7.12 9.44
C PHE A 53 -4.06 6.35 9.76
N TRP A 54 -4.23 5.13 10.24
CA TRP A 54 -3.12 4.24 10.54
C TRP A 54 -2.67 3.50 9.29
N VAL A 55 -1.35 3.30 9.19
CA VAL A 55 -0.71 2.46 8.18
C VAL A 55 -0.04 1.31 8.90
N ASP A 56 -0.34 0.09 8.50
CA ASP A 56 0.30 -1.09 9.04
C ASP A 56 1.73 -1.20 8.56
N VAL A 57 2.60 -1.70 9.40
CA VAL A 57 4.04 -1.81 9.14
C VAL A 57 4.42 -3.27 9.06
N PRO A 58 5.04 -3.72 7.96
CA PRO A 58 5.49 -5.10 7.86
C PRO A 58 6.67 -5.36 8.78
N GLU A 59 6.95 -6.62 9.03
CA GLU A 59 8.01 -7.04 9.94
C GLU A 59 9.38 -6.46 9.57
N GLU A 60 9.67 -6.37 8.28
CA GLU A 60 10.94 -5.84 7.77
C GLU A 60 11.14 -4.37 8.12
N ALA A 61 10.06 -3.61 8.24
CA ALA A 61 10.12 -2.18 8.52
C ALA A 61 9.98 -1.87 10.01
N LYS A 62 9.54 -2.81 10.81
CA LYS A 62 9.23 -2.58 12.24
C LYS A 62 10.40 -2.00 13.02
N ALA A 63 11.61 -2.50 12.79
CA ALA A 63 12.80 -2.02 13.46
C ALA A 63 13.22 -0.61 13.02
N HIS A 64 12.68 -0.11 11.92
CA HIS A 64 13.09 1.14 11.31
C HIS A 64 12.11 2.28 11.53
N ILE A 65 10.85 2.01 11.90
CA ILE A 65 9.84 3.06 12.03
C ILE A 65 10.15 4.04 13.15
N GLU A 66 10.89 3.63 14.16
CA GLU A 66 11.35 4.52 15.24
C GLU A 66 12.23 5.66 14.72
N LYS A 67 12.86 5.46 13.57
CA LYS A 67 13.76 6.41 12.94
C LYS A 67 13.04 7.47 12.12
N LEU A 68 11.74 7.33 11.94
CA LEU A 68 10.94 8.31 11.22
C LEU A 68 10.92 9.65 11.96
N PRO A 69 11.05 10.79 11.24
CA PRO A 69 11.06 12.08 11.88
C PRO A 69 9.68 12.44 12.41
N GLN A 70 9.61 12.92 13.66
CA GLN A 70 8.34 13.27 14.29
C GLN A 70 7.77 14.59 13.80
N SER A 71 8.57 15.44 13.21
CA SER A 71 8.16 16.77 12.77
C SER A 71 8.51 17.06 11.33
N GLY A 72 8.86 16.05 10.57
CA GLY A 72 9.24 16.21 9.18
C GLY A 72 8.16 15.71 8.24
N LEU A 73 8.39 15.92 6.95
CA LEU A 73 7.53 15.40 5.89
C LEU A 73 8.17 14.19 5.24
N VAL A 74 7.38 13.18 5.02
CA VAL A 74 7.84 11.90 4.47
C VAL A 74 6.97 11.53 3.29
N ASP A 75 7.61 11.09 2.23
CA ASP A 75 6.92 10.50 1.09
C ASP A 75 6.81 9.00 1.35
N ILE A 76 5.58 8.53 1.52
CA ILE A 76 5.29 7.17 1.94
C ILE A 76 4.56 6.45 0.82
N VAL A 77 5.07 5.29 0.43
CA VAL A 77 4.39 4.40 -0.51
C VAL A 77 3.78 3.26 0.26
N VAL A 78 2.50 3.04 0.05
CA VAL A 78 1.73 2.01 0.73
C VAL A 78 1.05 1.10 -0.28
N GLU A 79 0.76 -0.11 0.16
CA GLU A 79 -0.06 -1.05 -0.59
C GLU A 79 -1.47 -1.00 -0.01
N THR A 80 -2.45 -0.63 -0.83
CA THR A 80 -3.84 -0.58 -0.38
C THR A 80 -4.41 -1.98 -0.26
N ARG A 81 -5.17 -2.21 0.80
CA ARG A 81 -5.79 -3.51 1.06
C ARG A 81 -7.26 -3.29 1.36
N GLU A 82 -8.10 -4.12 0.78
CA GLU A 82 -9.53 -4.03 0.98
C GLU A 82 -9.91 -4.43 2.41
N GLY A 83 -10.67 -3.57 3.10
CA GLY A 83 -11.13 -3.83 4.45
C GLY A 83 -10.08 -3.79 5.53
N GLN A 84 -8.85 -3.35 5.21
CA GLN A 84 -7.74 -3.26 6.15
C GLN A 84 -6.98 -1.96 5.96
N PRO A 85 -6.25 -1.50 6.99
CA PRO A 85 -5.36 -0.36 6.81
C PRO A 85 -4.33 -0.63 5.70
N PRO A 86 -3.85 0.40 5.00
CA PRO A 86 -2.80 0.20 4.01
C PRO A 86 -1.53 -0.33 4.66
N LEU A 87 -0.74 -1.06 3.88
CA LEU A 87 0.53 -1.63 4.34
C LEU A 87 1.69 -0.82 3.82
N LEU A 88 2.59 -0.43 4.71
CA LEU A 88 3.79 0.33 4.36
C LEU A 88 4.70 -0.48 3.43
N LYS A 89 5.15 0.15 2.35
CA LYS A 89 6.11 -0.43 1.42
C LYS A 89 7.47 0.23 1.52
N THR A 90 7.50 1.53 1.29
CA THR A 90 8.75 2.31 1.30
C THR A 90 8.48 3.70 1.85
N TRP A 91 9.53 4.40 2.25
CA TRP A 91 9.44 5.82 2.54
C TRP A 91 10.72 6.56 2.13
N LYS A 92 10.54 7.85 1.95
CA LYS A 92 11.64 8.77 1.68
C LYS A 92 11.41 10.04 2.49
N VAL A 93 12.34 10.36 3.37
CA VAL A 93 12.25 11.57 4.21
C VAL A 93 12.55 12.79 3.35
N LYS A 94 11.63 13.74 3.31
CA LYS A 94 11.76 14.96 2.53
C LYS A 94 12.22 16.14 3.38
N SER A 95 11.82 16.16 4.65
CA SER A 95 12.28 17.15 5.61
C SER A 95 12.30 16.54 7.00
N GLY A 96 13.08 17.13 7.89
CA GLY A 96 13.26 16.58 9.24
C GLY A 96 14.50 15.71 9.34
N GLU A 97 14.87 15.37 10.54
CA GLU A 97 16.06 14.56 10.82
C GLU A 97 15.67 13.10 11.02
N SER A 98 16.38 12.23 10.36
CA SER A 98 16.19 10.78 10.48
C SER A 98 17.49 10.06 10.16
N THR A 99 17.76 8.99 10.89
CA THR A 99 18.86 8.09 10.58
C THR A 99 18.50 7.11 9.45
N CYS A 100 17.22 7.10 9.05
CA CYS A 100 16.75 6.30 7.93
C CYS A 100 16.04 7.21 6.93
N LEU A 101 16.81 7.84 6.06
CA LEU A 101 16.27 8.79 5.07
C LEU A 101 15.47 8.10 3.97
N HIS A 102 15.83 6.86 3.66
CA HIS A 102 15.13 6.10 2.64
C HIS A 102 15.05 4.64 3.06
N PHE A 103 13.83 4.15 3.19
CA PHE A 103 13.57 2.73 3.40
C PHE A 103 13.08 2.12 2.08
N ASP A 104 13.83 1.19 1.53
CA ASP A 104 13.56 0.60 0.21
C ASP A 104 12.67 -0.65 0.26
N GLY A 105 12.13 -0.98 1.42
CA GLY A 105 11.34 -2.18 1.64
C GLY A 105 12.10 -3.28 2.38
N ARG A 106 13.41 -3.12 2.53
CA ARG A 106 14.27 -4.08 3.23
C ARG A 106 15.22 -3.41 4.20
N ALA A 107 15.85 -2.34 3.77
CA ALA A 107 16.91 -1.68 4.52
C ALA A 107 16.79 -0.17 4.44
N CYS A 108 17.38 0.49 5.44
CA CYS A 108 17.53 1.94 5.46
C CYS A 108 18.78 2.36 4.71
N LYS A 109 18.66 3.44 3.97
CA LYS A 109 19.80 4.05 3.25
C LYS A 109 20.01 5.49 3.63
#